data_4c0f03a65d417370fc26222e02a51ceb
#
_entry.id   4c0f03a65d417370fc26222e02a51ceb
#
_cell.length_a   1.000
_cell.length_b   1.000
_cell.length_c   1.000
_cell.angle_alpha   90.00
_cell.angle_beta   90.00
_cell.angle_gamma   90.00
#
_symmetry.space_group_name_H-M   'P 1'
#
loop_
_entity.id
_entity.type
_entity.pdbx_description
1 polymer ?
#
loop_
_entity_poly.entity_id
_entity_poly.type
_entity_poly.pdbx_seq_one_letter_code
_entity_poly.pdbx_strand_id
1 'polypeptide(L)' 'MKVKEIVNKCRIANTQIVFLENGKEIDRKTMKSITDEYSLMDRTLNTWEIKDNSMIIWIKPLL' A
#
# COMPACT_ATOMS: atom_id res chain seq x y z
N MET A 1 -10.07 5.94 5.50
CA MET A 1 -9.33 4.71 5.80
C MET A 1 -7.86 4.93 5.56
N LYS A 2 -7.02 4.44 6.45
CA LYS A 2 -5.58 4.53 6.28
C LYS A 2 -5.03 3.31 5.55
N VAL A 3 -3.88 3.50 4.91
CA VAL A 3 -3.20 2.43 4.19
C VAL A 3 -3.00 1.19 5.07
N LYS A 4 -2.61 1.38 6.32
CA LYS A 4 -2.33 0.26 7.22
C LYS A 4 -3.54 -0.64 7.45
N GLU A 5 -4.75 -0.11 7.37
CA GLU A 5 -5.94 -0.91 7.60
C GLU A 5 -6.13 -1.96 6.52
N ILE A 6 -5.91 -1.60 5.24
CA ILE A 6 -6.06 -2.56 4.17
C ILE A 6 -4.85 -3.49 4.06
N VAL A 7 -3.66 -2.97 4.30
CA VAL A 7 -2.44 -3.79 4.28
C VAL A 7 -2.53 -4.88 5.34
N ASN A 8 -2.95 -4.53 6.56
CA ASN A 8 -3.03 -5.51 7.63
C ASN A 8 -4.12 -6.55 7.43
N LYS A 9 -5.17 -6.22 6.68
CA LYS A 9 -6.22 -7.19 6.35
C LYS A 9 -5.81 -8.17 5.27
N CYS A 10 -4.86 -7.81 4.43
CA CYS A 10 -4.52 -8.58 3.24
C CYS A 10 -3.07 -9.05 3.25
N ARG A 11 -2.52 -9.37 4.42
CA ARG A 11 -1.14 -9.81 4.50
C ARG A 11 -0.97 -11.20 3.90
N ILE A 12 -0.38 -11.24 2.72
CA ILE A 12 -0.03 -12.47 2.03
C ILE A 12 1.49 -12.44 1.81
N ALA A 13 2.19 -13.45 2.31
CA ALA A 13 3.63 -13.41 2.52
C ALA A 13 4.46 -13.03 1.30
N ASN A 14 4.16 -13.47 0.11
CA ASN A 14 5.00 -13.21 -1.05
C ASN A 14 4.42 -12.17 -2.00
N THR A 15 3.51 -11.35 -1.51
CA THR A 15 2.87 -10.32 -2.33
C THR A 15 3.70 -9.05 -2.31
N GLN A 16 3.84 -8.42 -3.46
CA GLN A 16 4.42 -7.08 -3.55
C GLN A 16 3.34 -6.04 -3.36
N ILE A 17 3.72 -4.91 -2.76
CA ILE A 17 2.81 -3.77 -2.65
C ILE A 17 3.44 -2.61 -3.41
N VAL A 18 2.65 -2.03 -4.31
CA VAL A 18 3.04 -0.85 -5.08
C VAL A 18 2.24 0.33 -4.58
N PHE A 19 2.93 1.40 -4.21
CA PHE A 19 2.27 2.60 -3.69
C PHE A 19 2.30 3.68 -4.78
N LEU A 20 1.12 4.19 -5.09
CA LEU A 20 0.95 5.22 -6.12
C LEU A 20 0.34 6.47 -5.49
N GLU A 21 0.86 7.62 -5.92
CA GLU A 21 0.27 8.91 -5.55
C GLU A 21 0.24 9.78 -6.81
N ASN A 22 -0.93 10.34 -7.12
CA ASN A 22 -1.14 11.11 -8.35
C ASN A 22 -0.77 10.32 -9.61
N GLY A 23 -1.05 9.02 -9.58
CA GLY A 23 -0.79 8.15 -10.72
C GLY A 23 0.65 7.76 -10.93
N LYS A 24 1.54 8.11 -10.00
CA LYS A 24 2.95 7.77 -10.09
C LYS A 24 3.35 6.83 -8.97
N GLU A 25 4.15 5.82 -9.29
CA GLU A 25 4.69 4.93 -8.28
C GLU A 25 5.68 5.69 -7.41
N ILE A 26 5.42 5.73 -6.10
CA ILE A 26 6.30 6.41 -5.16
C ILE A 26 7.12 5.43 -4.34
N ASP A 27 6.70 4.18 -4.22
CA ASP A 27 7.47 3.16 -3.52
C ASP A 27 6.92 1.78 -3.88
N ARG A 28 7.73 0.75 -3.58
CA ARG A 28 7.37 -0.65 -3.81
C ARG A 28 8.04 -1.49 -2.74
N LYS A 29 7.26 -2.32 -2.05
CA LYS A 29 7.76 -3.16 -0.97
C LYS A 29 7.18 -4.57 -1.08
N THR A 30 7.88 -5.56 -0.49
CA THR A 30 7.24 -6.86 -0.29
C THR A 30 6.41 -6.82 0.98
N MET A 31 5.31 -7.59 0.98
CA MET A 31 4.39 -7.58 2.12
C MET A 31 5.11 -7.93 3.42
N LYS A 32 5.99 -8.91 3.41
CA LYS A 32 6.67 -9.36 4.63
C LYS A 32 7.67 -8.34 5.18
N SER A 33 8.11 -7.38 4.37
CA SER A 33 9.07 -6.38 4.81
C SER A 33 8.41 -5.13 5.37
N ILE A 34 7.08 -5.03 5.27
CA ILE A 34 6.36 -3.85 5.74
C ILE A 34 5.96 -4.04 7.19
N THR A 35 6.30 -3.04 8.01
CA THR A 35 5.89 -2.98 9.41
C THR A 35 5.00 -1.76 9.60
N ASP A 36 4.36 -1.67 10.77
CA ASP A 36 3.49 -0.54 11.09
C ASP A 36 4.26 0.78 11.16
N GLU A 37 5.58 0.72 11.23
CA GLU A 37 6.41 1.92 11.27
C GLU A 37 6.72 2.50 9.90
N TYR A 38 6.38 1.78 8.83
CA TYR A 38 6.60 2.27 7.48
C TYR A 38 5.81 3.57 7.26
N SER A 39 6.49 4.59 6.73
CA SER A 39 5.95 5.95 6.68
C SER A 39 4.63 6.07 5.93
N LEU A 40 4.41 5.26 4.90
CA LEU A 40 3.19 5.35 4.11
C LEU A 40 1.98 4.68 4.78
N MET A 41 2.21 3.94 5.86
CA MET A 41 1.12 3.23 6.53
C MET A 41 0.08 4.15 7.16
N ASP A 42 0.47 5.36 7.53
CA ASP A 42 -0.45 6.32 8.11
C ASP A 42 -1.10 7.25 7.08
N ARG A 43 -0.75 7.11 5.80
CA ARG A 43 -1.38 7.92 4.76
C ARG A 43 -2.82 7.49 4.53
N THR A 44 -3.62 8.43 4.06
CA THR A 44 -5.01 8.17 3.74
C THR A 44 -5.11 7.36 2.44
N LEU A 45 -5.89 6.29 2.49
CA LEU A 45 -6.13 5.43 1.33
C LEU A 45 -7.14 6.08 0.40
N ASN A 46 -6.83 6.13 -0.90
CA ASN A 46 -7.80 6.52 -1.91
C ASN A 46 -8.54 5.28 -2.41
N THR A 47 -7.81 4.33 -3.00
CA THR A 47 -8.38 3.06 -3.43
C THR A 47 -7.27 2.02 -3.48
N TRP A 48 -7.64 0.76 -3.73
CA TRP A 48 -6.67 -0.33 -3.80
C TRP A 48 -7.22 -1.44 -4.68
N GLU A 49 -6.32 -2.28 -5.19
CA GLU A 49 -6.73 -3.49 -5.89
C GLU A 49 -5.64 -4.54 -5.77
N ILE A 50 -6.00 -5.80 -6.03
CA ILE A 50 -5.05 -6.91 -6.07
C ILE A 50 -5.06 -7.46 -7.49
N LYS A 51 -3.87 -7.57 -8.08
CA LYS A 51 -3.71 -8.03 -9.45
C LYS A 51 -2.38 -8.75 -9.59
N ASP A 52 -2.39 -9.96 -10.15
CA ASP A 52 -1.17 -10.73 -10.45
C ASP A 52 -0.25 -10.85 -9.23
N ASN A 53 -0.79 -11.21 -8.08
CA ASN A 53 -0.06 -11.35 -6.82
C ASN A 53 0.58 -10.04 -6.33
N SER A 54 0.07 -8.91 -6.80
CA SER A 54 0.52 -7.62 -6.32
C SER A 54 -0.67 -6.86 -5.75
N MET A 55 -0.41 -6.11 -4.69
CA MET A 55 -1.40 -5.19 -4.15
C MET A 55 -1.03 -3.79 -4.60
N ILE A 56 -1.95 -3.10 -5.26
CA ILE A 56 -1.73 -1.75 -5.71
C ILE A 56 -2.51 -0.82 -4.81
N ILE A 57 -1.80 0.12 -4.20
CA ILE A 57 -2.37 1.07 -3.25
C ILE A 57 -2.30 2.47 -3.86
N TRP A 58 -3.46 3.09 -4.05
CA TRP A 58 -3.52 4.50 -4.44
C TRP A 58 -3.69 5.32 -3.17
N ILE A 59 -2.70 6.16 -2.91
CA ILE A 59 -2.67 7.01 -1.74
C ILE A 59 -3.31 8.35 -2.09
N LYS A 60 -4.16 8.84 -1.20
CA LYS A 60 -4.77 10.15 -1.40
C LYS A 60 -3.70 11.23 -1.21
N PRO A 61 -3.57 12.17 -2.14
CA PRO A 61 -2.59 13.25 -1.99
C PRO A 61 -2.84 14.06 -0.73
N LEU A 62 -1.78 14.65 -0.19
CA LEU A 62 -1.86 15.44 1.04
C LEU A 62 -2.59 16.77 0.85
N LEU A 63 -2.76 17.22 -0.37
CA LEU A 63 -3.47 18.47 -0.64
C LEU A 63 -4.82 18.21 -1.25
#